data_e4004584d107ba999d081e47b7286404
#
_entry.id   e4004584d107ba999d081e47b7286404
#
_cell.length_a   1.000
_cell.length_b   1.000
_cell.length_c   1.000
_cell.angle_alpha   90.00
_cell.angle_beta   90.00
_cell.angle_gamma   90.00
#
_symmetry.space_group_name_H-M   'P 1'
#
loop_
_entity.id
_entity.type
_entity.pdbx_description
1 polymer ?
#
loop_
_entity_poly.entity_id
_entity_poly.type
_entity_poly.pdbx_seq_one_letter_code
_entity_poly.pdbx_strand_id
1 'polypeptide(L)'
;MKNIKIFATFCICLLLFSACSDDWKENALTAKFSFDKSLYYVGDEVRITNETVGGEGNYTYEWDLGDGKTSTDPNPVVTYQTNGAYTVTLHVKDAKGTYAMAHKLLTIDSEPLPEVGNVKLKWVGGHVLGEVRSTAPAVSDDNGVYMTSNDHYLRKFSAATGDQLWEFDLWTSADGDAPSGNTHTTPSIDIDGTIYVGTGDTSGKVGRVYAINPDGSKKWLVAGDAEKGFWNKGNASTPRINYLTCAIGENHVYMGNGGSTGSVLAVDKVTGYRVGYVANADNSGGPSGGV
;
A
#
# COMPACT_ATOMS: atom_id res chain seq x y z
N MET A 1 44.24 1.82 -76.89
CA MET A 1 43.78 1.10 -75.70
C MET A 1 42.82 2.02 -75.00
N LYS A 2 41.59 1.62 -74.86
CA LYS A 2 40.43 2.47 -74.55
C LYS A 2 40.31 2.78 -73.06
N ASN A 3 40.29 4.09 -72.72
CA ASN A 3 39.97 4.58 -71.38
C ASN A 3 38.46 4.50 -71.14
N ILE A 4 38.01 3.73 -70.21
CA ILE A 4 36.63 3.74 -69.73
C ILE A 4 36.56 4.63 -68.53
N LYS A 5 35.89 5.77 -68.67
CA LYS A 5 35.53 6.70 -67.57
C LYS A 5 34.24 6.15 -66.93
N ILE A 6 34.35 5.67 -65.71
CA ILE A 6 33.18 5.29 -64.90
C ILE A 6 32.68 6.57 -64.24
N PHE A 7 31.50 7.04 -64.67
CA PHE A 7 30.73 8.08 -63.98
C PHE A 7 30.06 7.43 -62.78
N ALA A 8 30.56 7.71 -61.60
CA ALA A 8 29.88 7.39 -60.36
C ALA A 8 28.80 8.43 -60.10
N THR A 9 27.56 8.11 -60.44
CA THR A 9 26.40 8.91 -60.05
C THR A 9 26.15 8.72 -58.57
N PHE A 10 26.54 9.70 -57.78
CA PHE A 10 26.27 9.75 -56.35
C PHE A 10 24.78 10.09 -56.17
N CYS A 11 23.95 9.08 -55.98
CA CYS A 11 22.56 9.26 -55.63
C CYS A 11 22.50 9.67 -54.15
N ILE A 12 22.43 10.97 -53.89
CA ILE A 12 22.16 11.51 -52.55
C ILE A 12 20.68 11.24 -52.27
N CYS A 13 20.40 10.10 -51.65
CA CYS A 13 19.13 9.88 -50.97
C CYS A 13 19.07 10.83 -49.77
N LEU A 14 18.46 11.98 -49.96
CA LEU A 14 18.02 12.85 -48.88
C LEU A 14 16.93 12.09 -48.12
N LEU A 15 17.32 11.38 -47.10
CA LEU A 15 16.38 10.87 -46.10
C LEU A 15 15.82 12.10 -45.37
N LEU A 16 14.71 12.57 -45.83
CA LEU A 16 13.81 13.41 -45.07
C LEU A 16 13.30 12.52 -43.92
N PHE A 17 14.06 12.46 -42.82
CA PHE A 17 13.49 12.16 -41.55
C PHE A 17 12.48 13.27 -41.27
N SER A 18 11.25 13.07 -41.68
CA SER A 18 10.12 13.73 -41.06
C SER A 18 10.25 13.43 -39.57
N ALA A 19 10.76 14.37 -38.82
CA ALA A 19 10.60 14.37 -37.40
C ALA A 19 9.09 14.36 -37.15
N CYS A 20 8.55 13.17 -36.91
CA CYS A 20 7.25 13.04 -36.32
C CYS A 20 7.42 13.65 -34.94
N SER A 21 7.08 14.91 -34.79
CA SER A 21 7.07 15.58 -33.50
C SER A 21 6.09 14.78 -32.64
N ASP A 22 6.50 14.40 -31.42
CA ASP A 22 5.67 13.78 -30.44
C ASP A 22 4.59 14.76 -29.88
N ASP A 23 4.26 15.80 -30.61
CA ASP A 23 3.25 16.83 -30.26
C ASP A 23 1.88 16.22 -29.91
N TRP A 24 1.59 15.00 -30.41
CA TRP A 24 0.34 14.30 -30.05
C TRP A 24 0.26 13.89 -28.58
N LYS A 25 1.39 13.77 -27.89
CA LYS A 25 1.43 13.40 -26.46
C LYS A 25 1.18 14.60 -25.54
N GLU A 26 1.60 15.77 -25.93
CA GLU A 26 1.47 16.99 -25.12
C GLU A 26 0.03 17.53 -25.10
N ASN A 27 -0.77 17.23 -26.13
CA ASN A 27 -2.16 17.68 -26.22
C ASN A 27 -3.18 16.53 -26.22
N ALA A 28 -2.83 15.35 -25.74
CA ALA A 28 -3.74 14.23 -25.69
C ALA A 28 -4.92 14.53 -24.75
N LEU A 29 -6.14 14.28 -25.22
CA LEU A 29 -7.34 14.41 -24.40
C LEU A 29 -7.23 13.47 -23.20
N THR A 30 -7.27 14.02 -22.00
CA THR A 30 -7.20 13.29 -20.75
C THR A 30 -8.38 13.65 -19.86
N ALA A 31 -9.27 12.70 -19.64
CA ALA A 31 -10.38 12.87 -18.71
C ALA A 31 -9.84 12.77 -17.27
N LYS A 32 -10.25 13.71 -16.43
CA LYS A 32 -9.91 13.74 -15.01
C LYS A 32 -10.99 14.48 -14.25
N PHE A 33 -11.21 14.10 -13.00
CA PHE A 33 -12.12 14.79 -12.10
C PHE A 33 -11.78 14.54 -10.64
N SER A 34 -12.33 15.38 -9.74
CA SER A 34 -12.19 15.23 -8.30
C SER A 34 -13.52 15.42 -7.59
N PHE A 35 -13.60 14.92 -6.37
CA PHE A 35 -14.69 15.20 -5.44
C PHE A 35 -14.27 16.30 -4.47
N ASP A 36 -15.23 17.10 -4.00
CA ASP A 36 -14.97 18.21 -3.08
C ASP A 36 -14.67 17.78 -1.64
N LYS A 37 -14.98 16.53 -1.28
CA LYS A 37 -14.69 15.94 0.04
C LYS A 37 -14.14 14.52 -0.11
N SER A 38 -13.52 14.02 0.94
CA SER A 38 -13.06 12.63 1.03
C SER A 38 -14.06 11.69 1.72
N LEU A 39 -15.07 12.24 2.38
CA LEU A 39 -16.11 11.50 3.10
C LEU A 39 -17.47 12.14 2.85
N TYR A 40 -18.44 11.30 2.53
CA TYR A 40 -19.83 11.68 2.33
C TYR A 40 -20.77 10.73 3.06
N TYR A 41 -21.90 11.27 3.47
CA TYR A 41 -22.99 10.53 4.10
C TYR A 41 -24.21 10.53 3.21
N VAL A 42 -25.12 9.60 3.48
CA VAL A 42 -26.43 9.56 2.80
C VAL A 42 -27.10 10.93 2.92
N GLY A 43 -27.51 11.49 1.77
CA GLY A 43 -28.15 12.80 1.69
C GLY A 43 -27.18 13.97 1.48
N ASP A 44 -25.87 13.78 1.58
CA ASP A 44 -24.90 14.82 1.25
C ASP A 44 -24.92 15.19 -0.24
N GLU A 45 -24.69 16.47 -0.52
CA GLU A 45 -24.34 16.90 -1.88
C GLU A 45 -22.89 16.53 -2.18
N VAL A 46 -22.70 15.71 -3.22
CA VAL A 46 -21.41 15.40 -3.81
C VAL A 46 -21.18 16.33 -4.98
N ARG A 47 -20.19 17.22 -4.87
CA ARG A 47 -19.80 18.13 -5.94
C ARG A 47 -18.62 17.54 -6.69
N ILE A 48 -18.80 17.35 -7.99
CA ILE A 48 -17.79 16.78 -8.86
C ILE A 48 -17.18 17.90 -9.69
N THR A 49 -15.86 18.08 -9.59
CA THR A 49 -15.12 19.04 -10.39
C THR A 49 -14.44 18.33 -11.54
N ASN A 50 -14.79 18.72 -12.76
CA ASN A 50 -14.13 18.24 -13.96
C ASN A 50 -12.76 18.93 -14.12
N GLU A 51 -11.73 18.12 -14.33
CA GLU A 51 -10.33 18.53 -14.50
C GLU A 51 -9.77 18.04 -15.84
N THR A 52 -10.64 17.81 -16.84
CA THR A 52 -10.24 17.34 -18.17
C THR A 52 -9.30 18.34 -18.83
N VAL A 53 -8.23 17.82 -19.42
CA VAL A 53 -7.21 18.62 -20.14
C VAL A 53 -6.88 18.01 -21.50
N GLY A 54 -6.28 18.82 -22.36
CA GLY A 54 -5.82 18.40 -23.71
C GLY A 54 -6.97 18.28 -24.72
N GLY A 55 -6.68 17.66 -25.87
CA GLY A 55 -7.61 17.57 -26.99
C GLY A 55 -7.90 18.90 -27.67
N GLU A 56 -9.00 18.98 -28.42
CA GLU A 56 -9.33 20.13 -29.28
C GLU A 56 -10.40 21.08 -28.69
N GLY A 57 -10.62 21.03 -27.36
CA GLY A 57 -11.62 21.87 -26.69
C GLY A 57 -13.07 21.51 -27.06
N ASN A 58 -14.02 22.36 -26.66
CA ASN A 58 -15.45 22.14 -26.87
C ASN A 58 -15.91 20.72 -26.49
N TYR A 59 -15.65 20.35 -25.25
CA TYR A 59 -15.94 19.01 -24.74
C TYR A 59 -17.43 18.80 -24.58
N THR A 60 -17.85 17.56 -24.83
CA THR A 60 -19.14 17.02 -24.38
C THR A 60 -18.86 15.98 -23.30
N TYR A 61 -19.70 15.97 -22.28
CA TYR A 61 -19.56 15.14 -21.09
C TYR A 61 -20.73 14.18 -20.97
N GLU A 62 -20.44 12.99 -20.55
CA GLU A 62 -21.43 11.99 -20.14
C GLU A 62 -20.92 11.33 -18.87
N TRP A 63 -21.67 11.51 -17.79
CA TRP A 63 -21.40 10.94 -16.50
C TRP A 63 -22.31 9.76 -16.23
N ASP A 64 -21.71 8.66 -15.79
CA ASP A 64 -22.42 7.62 -15.03
C ASP A 64 -22.08 7.84 -13.56
N LEU A 65 -23.09 8.06 -12.73
CA LEU A 65 -22.92 8.37 -11.31
C LEU A 65 -22.90 7.12 -10.42
N GLY A 66 -22.99 5.93 -11.02
CA GLY A 66 -22.88 4.65 -10.32
C GLY A 66 -24.13 4.23 -9.55
N ASP A 67 -25.17 5.08 -9.47
CA ASP A 67 -26.47 4.80 -8.85
C ASP A 67 -27.60 4.63 -9.91
N GLY A 68 -27.22 4.45 -11.16
CA GLY A 68 -28.12 4.37 -12.31
C GLY A 68 -28.53 5.73 -12.87
N LYS A 69 -28.08 6.83 -12.30
CA LYS A 69 -28.27 8.18 -12.85
C LYS A 69 -27.10 8.59 -13.72
N THR A 70 -27.40 9.48 -14.67
CA THR A 70 -26.43 10.07 -15.59
C THR A 70 -26.51 11.60 -15.55
N SER A 71 -25.46 12.28 -16.00
CA SER A 71 -25.44 13.73 -16.19
C SER A 71 -24.61 14.11 -17.42
N THR A 72 -24.94 15.27 -18.02
CA THR A 72 -24.14 15.90 -19.08
C THR A 72 -23.53 17.23 -18.63
N ASP A 73 -23.77 17.62 -17.38
CA ASP A 73 -23.19 18.84 -16.82
C ASP A 73 -21.67 18.74 -16.74
N PRO A 74 -20.94 19.82 -17.04
CA PRO A 74 -19.49 19.81 -16.89
C PRO A 74 -19.01 19.49 -15.45
N ASN A 75 -19.76 19.94 -14.45
CA ASN A 75 -19.46 19.77 -13.03
C ASN A 75 -20.75 19.34 -12.27
N PRO A 76 -21.14 18.07 -12.34
CA PRO A 76 -22.40 17.64 -11.76
C PRO A 76 -22.39 17.68 -10.25
N VAL A 77 -23.56 17.90 -9.68
CA VAL A 77 -23.85 17.76 -8.25
C VAL A 77 -24.87 16.65 -8.09
N VAL A 78 -24.58 15.68 -7.24
CA VAL A 78 -25.42 14.51 -7.03
C VAL A 78 -25.60 14.21 -5.54
N THR A 79 -26.76 13.64 -5.18
CA THR A 79 -27.06 13.16 -3.84
C THR A 79 -27.40 11.68 -3.91
N TYR A 80 -26.76 10.87 -3.07
CA TYR A 80 -27.00 9.44 -2.93
C TYR A 80 -27.94 9.17 -1.76
N GLN A 81 -28.94 8.33 -1.99
CA GLN A 81 -29.98 8.03 -1.00
C GLN A 81 -29.72 6.76 -0.20
N THR A 82 -28.68 6.00 -0.57
CA THR A 82 -28.26 4.78 0.14
C THR A 82 -26.75 4.81 0.34
N ASN A 83 -26.31 4.23 1.45
CA ASN A 83 -24.89 4.02 1.67
C ASN A 83 -24.35 2.92 0.73
N GLY A 84 -23.09 3.00 0.40
CA GLY A 84 -22.45 2.05 -0.50
C GLY A 84 -21.24 2.62 -1.21
N ALA A 85 -20.68 1.81 -2.09
CA ALA A 85 -19.58 2.18 -2.96
C ALA A 85 -20.13 2.36 -4.40
N TYR A 86 -19.89 3.52 -4.96
CA TYR A 86 -20.37 3.93 -6.28
C TYR A 86 -19.18 4.19 -7.20
N THR A 87 -19.17 3.58 -8.38
CA THR A 87 -18.14 3.89 -9.39
C THR A 87 -18.66 5.04 -10.24
N VAL A 88 -18.14 6.24 -10.03
CA VAL A 88 -18.44 7.39 -10.87
C VAL A 88 -17.53 7.35 -12.09
N THR A 89 -18.12 7.42 -13.28
CA THR A 89 -17.40 7.38 -14.57
C THR A 89 -17.71 8.64 -15.37
N LEU A 90 -16.66 9.25 -15.90
CA LEU A 90 -16.73 10.37 -16.84
C LEU A 90 -16.30 9.91 -18.22
N HIS A 91 -17.13 10.10 -19.21
CA HIS A 91 -16.80 10.05 -20.63
C HIS A 91 -16.71 11.47 -21.19
N VAL A 92 -15.62 11.77 -21.86
CA VAL A 92 -15.40 13.05 -22.52
C VAL A 92 -15.16 12.83 -24.00
N LYS A 93 -15.76 13.68 -24.82
CA LYS A 93 -15.52 13.75 -26.26
C LYS A 93 -15.17 15.16 -26.63
N ASP A 94 -14.09 15.35 -27.38
CA ASP A 94 -13.66 16.66 -27.89
C ASP A 94 -14.31 17.02 -29.23
N ALA A 95 -14.01 18.22 -29.76
CA ALA A 95 -14.53 18.73 -31.05
C ALA A 95 -14.13 17.87 -32.24
N LYS A 96 -13.02 17.16 -32.21
CA LYS A 96 -12.61 16.21 -33.26
C LYS A 96 -13.24 14.85 -33.15
N GLY A 97 -13.94 14.59 -32.05
CA GLY A 97 -14.55 13.30 -31.77
C GLY A 97 -13.62 12.32 -31.07
N THR A 98 -12.50 12.79 -30.52
CA THR A 98 -11.62 11.99 -29.66
C THR A 98 -12.31 11.71 -28.33
N TYR A 99 -12.16 10.48 -27.81
CA TYR A 99 -12.76 10.06 -26.55
C TYR A 99 -11.69 9.86 -25.47
N ALA A 100 -12.04 10.24 -24.26
CA ALA A 100 -11.30 9.89 -23.05
C ALA A 100 -12.28 9.50 -21.95
N MET A 101 -11.82 8.68 -21.01
CA MET A 101 -12.63 8.20 -19.90
C MET A 101 -11.81 8.23 -18.61
N ALA A 102 -12.46 8.56 -17.50
CA ALA A 102 -11.92 8.42 -16.15
C ALA A 102 -13.00 7.81 -15.24
N HIS A 103 -12.59 7.05 -14.25
CA HIS A 103 -13.49 6.56 -13.20
C HIS A 103 -12.84 6.67 -11.83
N LYS A 104 -13.67 6.87 -10.81
CA LYS A 104 -13.26 6.88 -9.40
C LYS A 104 -14.33 6.21 -8.55
N LEU A 105 -13.85 5.52 -7.53
CA LEU A 105 -14.73 4.99 -6.49
C LEU A 105 -15.10 6.10 -5.51
N LEU A 106 -16.39 6.21 -5.23
CA LEU A 106 -16.99 7.09 -4.23
C LEU A 106 -17.64 6.23 -3.16
N THR A 107 -17.31 6.46 -1.89
CA THR A 107 -17.97 5.78 -0.78
C THR A 107 -18.93 6.75 -0.09
N ILE A 108 -20.16 6.30 0.12
CA ILE A 108 -21.20 7.00 0.86
C ILE A 108 -21.48 6.20 2.13
N ASP A 109 -21.29 6.81 3.29
CA ASP A 109 -21.59 6.19 4.58
C ASP A 109 -23.06 6.42 5.00
N SER A 110 -23.57 5.58 5.91
CA SER A 110 -24.97 5.61 6.31
C SER A 110 -25.35 6.86 7.08
N GLU A 111 -24.52 7.30 8.01
CA GLU A 111 -24.70 8.51 8.82
C GLU A 111 -23.36 8.98 9.38
N PRO A 112 -23.23 10.28 9.72
CA PRO A 112 -22.13 10.74 10.55
C PRO A 112 -22.13 9.94 11.86
N LEU A 113 -20.97 9.46 12.27
CA LEU A 113 -20.84 8.85 13.60
C LEU A 113 -21.39 9.83 14.63
N PRO A 114 -22.34 9.41 15.50
CA PRO A 114 -22.85 10.31 16.52
C PRO A 114 -21.70 10.82 17.38
N GLU A 115 -21.69 12.12 17.69
CA GLU A 115 -20.73 12.67 18.63
C GLU A 115 -20.97 11.99 19.98
N VAL A 116 -20.17 10.95 20.29
CA VAL A 116 -20.18 10.33 21.60
C VAL A 116 -19.21 11.11 22.48
N GLY A 117 -19.74 12.08 23.19
CA GLY A 117 -18.94 12.99 24.00
C GLY A 117 -18.10 13.96 23.13
N ASN A 118 -16.80 14.08 23.43
CA ASN A 118 -15.88 14.97 22.71
C ASN A 118 -15.14 14.30 21.55
N VAL A 119 -15.58 13.12 21.11
CA VAL A 119 -14.92 12.40 19.99
C VAL A 119 -15.44 12.97 18.67
N LYS A 120 -14.53 13.53 17.90
CA LYS A 120 -14.80 14.04 16.54
C LYS A 120 -13.97 13.26 15.54
N LEU A 121 -14.59 12.89 14.41
CA LEU A 121 -13.86 12.39 13.27
C LEU A 121 -12.90 13.47 12.78
N LYS A 122 -11.60 13.20 12.82
CA LYS A 122 -10.56 14.17 12.47
C LYS A 122 -10.24 14.14 10.98
N TRP A 123 -10.15 12.96 10.45
CA TRP A 123 -9.88 12.69 9.04
C TRP A 123 -10.24 11.24 8.68
N VAL A 124 -10.43 11.00 7.41
CA VAL A 124 -10.51 9.66 6.83
C VAL A 124 -9.28 9.48 5.97
N GLY A 125 -8.43 8.54 6.33
CA GLY A 125 -7.20 8.24 5.61
C GLY A 125 -7.46 7.62 4.24
N GLY A 126 -6.48 7.79 3.35
CA GLY A 126 -6.52 7.25 2.00
C GLY A 126 -6.58 5.71 1.95
N HIS A 127 -6.82 5.21 0.77
CA HIS A 127 -7.01 3.78 0.52
C HIS A 127 -5.79 2.95 0.89
N VAL A 128 -5.95 2.04 1.81
CA VAL A 128 -5.08 0.86 1.94
C VAL A 128 -5.56 -0.15 0.90
N LEU A 129 -4.70 -0.54 -0.02
CA LEU A 129 -5.01 -1.53 -1.05
C LEU A 129 -5.05 -2.96 -0.46
N GLY A 130 -5.77 -3.17 0.60
CA GLY A 130 -5.84 -4.48 1.22
C GLY A 130 -6.72 -4.44 2.45
N GLU A 131 -7.29 -5.59 2.77
CA GLU A 131 -8.13 -5.73 3.93
C GLU A 131 -7.29 -5.57 5.21
N VAL A 132 -7.74 -4.74 6.13
CA VAL A 132 -7.16 -4.64 7.48
C VAL A 132 -7.87 -5.65 8.36
N ARG A 133 -7.21 -6.75 8.70
CA ARG A 133 -7.75 -7.81 9.56
C ARG A 133 -6.89 -8.01 10.78
N SER A 134 -7.54 -8.11 11.91
CA SER A 134 -6.92 -8.54 13.19
C SER A 134 -5.70 -7.69 13.59
N THR A 135 -5.59 -6.47 13.10
CA THR A 135 -4.53 -5.53 13.47
C THR A 135 -5.15 -4.25 14.01
N ALA A 136 -4.46 -3.64 14.97
CA ALA A 136 -4.79 -2.30 15.44
C ALA A 136 -3.74 -1.32 14.91
N PRO A 137 -4.10 -0.07 14.65
CA PRO A 137 -3.10 0.96 14.39
C PRO A 137 -2.28 1.22 15.66
N ALA A 138 -0.98 1.51 15.48
CA ALA A 138 -0.12 2.01 16.53
C ALA A 138 0.13 3.51 16.32
N VAL A 139 0.27 4.25 17.40
CA VAL A 139 0.52 5.71 17.36
C VAL A 139 1.83 6.00 18.08
N SER A 140 2.69 6.78 17.45
CA SER A 140 3.97 7.22 18.00
C SER A 140 3.92 8.64 18.57
N ASP A 141 4.91 8.98 19.38
CA ASP A 141 5.03 10.30 20.00
C ASP A 141 5.22 11.43 18.97
N ASP A 142 5.71 11.13 17.77
CA ASP A 142 5.82 12.07 16.65
C ASP A 142 4.52 12.27 15.86
N ASN A 143 3.38 11.83 16.40
CA ASN A 143 2.08 11.84 15.77
C ASN A 143 1.99 11.03 14.45
N GLY A 144 2.79 9.98 14.31
CA GLY A 144 2.63 9.00 13.26
C GLY A 144 1.61 7.94 13.62
N VAL A 145 0.74 7.57 12.69
CA VAL A 145 -0.17 6.42 12.79
C VAL A 145 0.35 5.33 11.87
N TYR A 146 0.62 4.18 12.44
CA TYR A 146 1.19 3.03 11.73
C TYR A 146 0.18 1.91 11.63
N MET A 147 0.05 1.31 10.46
CA MET A 147 -0.82 0.15 10.27
C MET A 147 -0.30 -0.78 9.18
N THR A 148 -0.65 -2.04 9.32
CA THR A 148 -0.40 -3.07 8.31
C THR A 148 -1.71 -3.46 7.64
N SER A 149 -1.62 -3.95 6.41
CA SER A 149 -2.76 -4.44 5.64
C SER A 149 -2.39 -5.68 4.84
N ASN A 150 -3.39 -6.39 4.34
CA ASN A 150 -3.22 -7.65 3.60
C ASN A 150 -2.55 -7.49 2.23
N ASP A 151 -2.30 -6.27 1.80
CA ASP A 151 -1.46 -5.96 0.64
C ASP A 151 0.04 -5.97 0.97
N HIS A 152 0.40 -6.40 2.19
CA HIS A 152 1.76 -6.62 2.66
C HIS A 152 2.58 -5.38 2.99
N TYR A 153 1.95 -4.23 3.09
CA TYR A 153 2.62 -2.99 3.43
C TYR A 153 2.42 -2.61 4.90
N LEU A 154 3.50 -2.11 5.50
CA LEU A 154 3.44 -1.25 6.67
C LEU A 154 3.39 0.20 6.18
N ARG A 155 2.43 0.97 6.64
CA ARG A 155 2.28 2.39 6.27
C ARG A 155 2.29 3.28 7.47
N LYS A 156 2.90 4.46 7.30
CA LYS A 156 2.83 5.57 8.25
C LYS A 156 1.95 6.66 7.68
N PHE A 157 1.02 7.13 8.50
CA PHE A 157 0.14 8.26 8.20
C PHE A 157 0.37 9.38 9.21
N SER A 158 0.12 10.61 8.79
CA SER A 158 0.07 11.75 9.68
C SER A 158 -1.18 11.69 10.56
N ALA A 159 -1.04 11.66 11.88
CA ALA A 159 -2.18 11.76 12.78
C ALA A 159 -2.89 13.13 12.70
N ALA A 160 -2.26 14.13 12.11
CA ALA A 160 -2.85 15.47 11.94
C ALA A 160 -3.77 15.55 10.72
N THR A 161 -3.35 14.98 9.58
CA THR A 161 -4.00 15.17 8.27
C THR A 161 -4.54 13.89 7.66
N GLY A 162 -4.05 12.71 8.08
CA GLY A 162 -4.36 11.43 7.45
C GLY A 162 -3.54 11.12 6.21
N ASP A 163 -2.62 12.01 5.81
CA ASP A 163 -1.78 11.79 4.65
C ASP A 163 -0.83 10.61 4.89
N GLN A 164 -0.64 9.79 3.86
CA GLN A 164 0.38 8.76 3.89
C GLN A 164 1.76 9.43 3.78
N LEU A 165 2.62 9.16 4.77
CA LEU A 165 3.97 9.72 4.83
C LEU A 165 4.99 8.82 4.14
N TRP A 166 4.87 7.51 4.35
CA TRP A 166 5.66 6.49 3.69
C TRP A 166 4.99 5.11 3.78
N GLU A 167 5.50 4.15 2.99
CA GLU A 167 5.16 2.74 3.06
C GLU A 167 6.39 1.87 2.93
N PHE A 168 6.34 0.67 3.51
CA PHE A 168 7.38 -0.33 3.46
C PHE A 168 6.79 -1.69 3.05
N ASP A 169 7.37 -2.30 2.00
CA ASP A 169 6.98 -3.62 1.53
C ASP A 169 7.59 -4.71 2.42
N LEU A 170 6.73 -5.38 3.20
CA LEU A 170 7.12 -6.48 4.09
C LEU A 170 7.36 -7.81 3.34
N TRP A 171 7.13 -7.81 2.02
CA TRP A 171 7.27 -9.00 1.18
C TRP A 171 8.30 -8.85 0.08
N THR A 172 9.12 -7.83 0.15
CA THR A 172 10.13 -7.59 -0.88
C THR A 172 10.97 -8.83 -1.14
N SER A 173 11.17 -9.16 -2.41
CA SER A 173 12.03 -10.25 -2.87
C SER A 173 13.52 -10.00 -2.59
N ALA A 174 13.89 -8.74 -2.33
CA ALA A 174 15.27 -8.38 -1.92
C ALA A 174 15.67 -9.02 -0.57
N ASP A 175 14.70 -9.44 0.23
CA ASP A 175 14.89 -10.07 1.53
C ASP A 175 14.79 -11.61 1.50
N GLY A 176 14.87 -12.21 0.32
CA GLY A 176 14.78 -13.66 0.10
C GLY A 176 13.39 -14.09 -0.41
N ASP A 177 13.09 -15.39 -0.31
CA ASP A 177 11.80 -15.92 -0.75
C ASP A 177 10.64 -15.18 -0.07
N ALA A 178 9.74 -14.64 -0.89
CA ALA A 178 8.58 -13.94 -0.38
C ALA A 178 7.74 -14.86 0.52
N PRO A 179 7.39 -14.41 1.74
CA PRO A 179 6.46 -15.17 2.56
C PRO A 179 5.11 -15.26 1.82
N SER A 180 4.39 -16.34 1.99
CA SER A 180 3.01 -16.45 1.52
C SER A 180 2.10 -16.37 2.75
N GLY A 181 1.19 -15.43 2.80
CA GLY A 181 0.28 -15.28 3.92
C GLY A 181 -0.13 -13.84 4.15
N ASN A 182 -0.89 -13.57 5.16
CA ASN A 182 -1.43 -12.26 5.44
C ASN A 182 -0.61 -11.55 6.52
N THR A 183 -0.51 -10.24 6.44
CA THR A 183 0.10 -9.41 7.48
C THR A 183 -0.96 -9.06 8.52
N HIS A 184 -1.04 -9.85 9.59
CA HIS A 184 -2.04 -9.68 10.67
C HIS A 184 -1.39 -9.22 11.99
N THR A 185 -0.29 -8.49 11.93
CA THR A 185 0.41 -8.06 13.13
C THR A 185 0.19 -6.58 13.39
N THR A 186 -0.14 -6.22 14.62
CA THR A 186 -0.14 -4.83 15.07
C THR A 186 1.30 -4.36 15.19
N PRO A 187 1.70 -3.25 14.57
CA PRO A 187 3.03 -2.68 14.77
C PRO A 187 3.26 -2.31 16.24
N SER A 188 4.46 -2.57 16.75
CA SER A 188 4.90 -2.10 18.09
C SER A 188 5.97 -1.04 17.90
N ILE A 189 5.85 0.08 18.60
CA ILE A 189 6.73 1.23 18.45
C ILE A 189 7.53 1.42 19.72
N ASP A 190 8.85 1.48 19.58
CA ASP A 190 9.77 1.76 20.68
C ASP A 190 9.87 3.26 20.98
N ILE A 191 10.44 3.61 22.13
CA ILE A 191 10.65 4.99 22.54
C ILE A 191 11.61 5.76 21.59
N ASP A 192 12.52 5.04 20.91
CA ASP A 192 13.40 5.61 19.86
C ASP A 192 12.69 5.75 18.50
N GLY A 193 11.41 5.39 18.41
CA GLY A 193 10.61 5.40 17.20
C GLY A 193 10.82 4.20 16.29
N THR A 194 11.64 3.22 16.67
CA THR A 194 11.79 1.97 15.90
C THR A 194 10.49 1.19 15.90
N ILE A 195 10.05 0.74 14.72
CA ILE A 195 8.82 0.00 14.54
C ILE A 195 9.16 -1.48 14.36
N TYR A 196 8.56 -2.34 15.19
CA TYR A 196 8.67 -3.80 15.08
C TYR A 196 7.39 -4.37 14.50
N VAL A 197 7.52 -5.16 13.44
CA VAL A 197 6.38 -5.78 12.75
C VAL A 197 6.73 -7.17 12.26
N GLY A 198 5.82 -8.12 12.43
CA GLY A 198 5.95 -9.48 11.96
C GLY A 198 5.07 -9.75 10.73
N THR A 199 5.51 -10.66 9.88
CA THR A 199 4.69 -11.24 8.81
C THR A 199 4.43 -12.70 9.13
N GLY A 200 3.21 -13.14 8.96
CA GLY A 200 2.86 -14.53 9.20
C GLY A 200 2.67 -15.30 7.91
N ASP A 201 2.83 -16.62 8.02
CA ASP A 201 2.47 -17.53 6.95
C ASP A 201 1.46 -18.57 7.43
N THR A 202 0.37 -18.69 6.69
CA THR A 202 -0.65 -19.75 6.90
C THR A 202 -0.28 -21.06 6.19
N SER A 203 0.72 -21.04 5.29
CA SER A 203 1.07 -22.16 4.41
C SER A 203 2.30 -22.96 4.85
N GLY A 204 2.88 -22.67 6.02
CA GLY A 204 4.07 -23.38 6.54
C GLY A 204 5.41 -22.82 6.04
N LYS A 205 5.40 -21.64 5.41
CA LYS A 205 6.62 -20.92 5.02
C LYS A 205 7.08 -19.98 6.15
N VAL A 206 8.25 -19.42 5.97
CA VAL A 206 8.97 -18.66 7.01
C VAL A 206 8.31 -17.31 7.27
N GLY A 207 7.89 -17.05 8.51
CA GLY A 207 7.54 -15.71 8.94
C GLY A 207 8.77 -14.81 9.03
N ARG A 208 8.60 -13.51 8.85
CA ARG A 208 9.65 -12.49 8.97
C ARG A 208 9.32 -11.53 10.11
N VAL A 209 10.35 -11.01 10.75
CA VAL A 209 10.24 -9.89 11.68
C VAL A 209 11.14 -8.77 11.22
N TYR A 210 10.59 -7.61 11.10
CA TYR A 210 11.29 -6.40 10.72
C TYR A 210 11.41 -5.46 11.91
N ALA A 211 12.57 -4.81 12.02
CA ALA A 211 12.70 -3.51 12.66
C ALA A 211 12.85 -2.46 11.57
N ILE A 212 11.99 -1.46 11.61
CA ILE A 212 11.93 -0.36 10.66
C ILE A 212 12.23 0.94 11.41
N ASN A 213 13.10 1.77 10.84
CA ASN A 213 13.40 3.09 11.40
C ASN A 213 12.21 4.05 11.25
N PRO A 214 12.14 5.13 12.02
CA PRO A 214 11.06 6.12 11.93
C PRO A 214 10.88 6.75 10.54
N ASP A 215 11.95 6.77 9.72
CA ASP A 215 11.96 7.27 8.35
C ASP A 215 11.45 6.25 7.29
N GLY A 216 11.09 5.04 7.72
CA GLY A 216 10.64 3.97 6.84
C GLY A 216 11.75 3.07 6.30
N SER A 217 13.01 3.32 6.61
CA SER A 217 14.11 2.46 6.21
C SER A 217 14.22 1.20 7.08
N LYS A 218 14.68 0.11 6.48
CA LYS A 218 14.89 -1.15 7.22
C LYS A 218 16.10 -1.04 8.16
N LYS A 219 15.88 -1.28 9.46
CA LYS A 219 16.95 -1.38 10.46
C LYS A 219 17.58 -2.77 10.45
N TRP A 220 16.76 -3.80 10.58
CA TRP A 220 17.15 -5.19 10.42
C TRP A 220 15.93 -6.06 10.07
N LEU A 221 16.23 -7.24 9.55
CA LEU A 221 15.28 -8.30 9.26
C LEU A 221 15.72 -9.58 9.93
N VAL A 222 14.79 -10.27 10.54
CA VAL A 222 14.91 -11.67 10.88
C VAL A 222 13.93 -12.45 10.02
N ALA A 223 14.45 -13.10 9.03
CA ALA A 223 13.80 -14.20 8.32
C ALA A 223 14.26 -15.50 8.97
N GLY A 224 13.61 -16.62 8.70
CA GLY A 224 13.99 -17.93 9.25
C GLY A 224 15.44 -18.35 9.03
N ASP A 225 16.35 -17.51 9.41
CA ASP A 225 17.77 -17.58 9.17
C ASP A 225 18.43 -18.43 10.28
N ALA A 226 19.01 -19.56 9.86
CA ALA A 226 19.74 -20.45 10.76
C ALA A 226 20.97 -19.74 11.39
N GLU A 227 21.56 -18.74 10.71
CA GLU A 227 22.73 -18.02 11.24
C GLU A 227 22.37 -17.10 12.39
N LYS A 228 21.17 -16.47 12.34
CA LYS A 228 20.66 -15.64 13.44
C LYS A 228 20.00 -16.45 14.57
N GLY A 229 20.10 -17.77 14.51
CA GLY A 229 19.61 -18.66 15.56
C GLY A 229 18.08 -18.79 15.64
N PHE A 230 17.37 -18.38 14.61
CA PHE A 230 15.91 -18.40 14.61
C PHE A 230 15.29 -19.78 14.44
N TRP A 231 16.04 -20.75 13.91
CA TRP A 231 15.56 -22.08 13.59
C TRP A 231 16.54 -23.17 13.99
N ASN A 232 16.04 -24.21 14.66
CA ASN A 232 16.78 -25.45 14.75
C ASN A 232 16.71 -26.20 13.42
N LYS A 233 17.87 -26.45 12.81
CA LYS A 233 18.01 -27.45 11.76
C LYS A 233 17.45 -28.80 12.24
N GLY A 234 16.25 -29.14 11.86
CA GLY A 234 15.71 -30.49 12.14
C GLY A 234 14.25 -30.55 12.53
N ASN A 235 13.59 -29.46 12.86
CA ASN A 235 12.16 -29.44 13.12
C ASN A 235 11.42 -28.68 12.01
N ALA A 236 10.60 -29.41 11.25
CA ALA A 236 9.82 -28.92 10.11
C ALA A 236 8.68 -27.94 10.48
N SER A 237 8.57 -27.55 11.74
CA SER A 237 7.58 -26.57 12.18
C SER A 237 8.21 -25.19 12.28
N THR A 238 8.19 -24.49 11.17
CA THR A 238 8.47 -23.04 11.14
C THR A 238 7.54 -22.32 12.11
N PRO A 239 8.05 -21.49 13.06
CA PRO A 239 7.17 -20.70 13.89
C PRO A 239 6.33 -19.79 12.99
N ARG A 240 5.03 -19.87 13.19
CA ARG A 240 4.07 -18.98 12.56
C ARG A 240 4.05 -17.70 13.37
N ILE A 241 4.74 -16.68 12.92
CA ILE A 241 4.63 -15.33 13.50
C ILE A 241 3.34 -14.70 12.98
N ASN A 242 2.20 -15.30 13.33
CA ASN A 242 0.88 -14.82 12.94
C ASN A 242 0.24 -14.12 14.12
N TYR A 243 -0.40 -12.98 13.89
CA TYR A 243 -1.28 -12.30 14.83
C TYR A 243 -0.62 -11.68 16.07
N LEU A 244 0.65 -11.30 16.01
CA LEU A 244 1.38 -10.93 17.20
C LEU A 244 1.81 -9.48 17.25
N THR A 245 1.47 -8.85 18.36
CA THR A 245 2.08 -7.61 18.81
C THR A 245 3.37 -7.95 19.54
N CYS A 246 4.47 -7.32 19.20
CA CYS A 246 5.73 -7.48 19.91
C CYS A 246 5.65 -6.76 21.26
N ALA A 247 6.13 -7.39 22.33
CA ALA A 247 6.41 -6.71 23.60
C ALA A 247 7.83 -6.13 23.55
N ILE A 248 7.98 -4.87 23.94
CA ILE A 248 9.26 -4.17 23.87
C ILE A 248 9.81 -4.01 25.29
N GLY A 249 10.98 -4.60 25.54
CA GLY A 249 11.76 -4.42 26.75
C GLY A 249 12.88 -3.40 26.55
N GLU A 250 13.72 -3.25 27.56
CA GLU A 250 14.85 -2.32 27.52
C GLU A 250 15.85 -2.66 26.40
N ASN A 251 16.31 -3.91 26.32
CA ASN A 251 17.31 -4.34 25.34
C ASN A 251 16.79 -5.35 24.31
N HIS A 252 15.60 -5.90 24.52
CA HIS A 252 15.06 -6.99 23.72
C HIS A 252 13.63 -6.73 23.29
N VAL A 253 13.29 -7.31 22.14
CA VAL A 253 11.91 -7.43 21.66
C VAL A 253 11.45 -8.87 21.84
N TYR A 254 10.29 -9.04 22.44
CA TYR A 254 9.70 -10.34 22.70
C TYR A 254 8.56 -10.61 21.73
N MET A 255 8.60 -11.74 21.07
CA MET A 255 7.63 -12.15 20.07
C MET A 255 7.06 -13.51 20.42
N GLY A 256 5.75 -13.60 20.44
CA GLY A 256 5.08 -14.88 20.56
C GLY A 256 5.07 -15.64 19.24
N ASN A 257 5.00 -16.94 19.30
CA ASN A 257 4.77 -17.82 18.16
C ASN A 257 3.33 -18.35 18.20
N GLY A 258 2.53 -18.02 17.20
CA GLY A 258 1.13 -18.42 17.10
C GLY A 258 0.89 -19.87 16.66
N GLY A 259 1.87 -20.73 16.68
CA GLY A 259 1.73 -22.17 16.37
C GLY A 259 1.24 -23.00 17.56
N SER A 260 0.91 -24.26 17.30
CA SER A 260 0.49 -25.24 18.32
C SER A 260 1.54 -25.48 19.44
N THR A 261 2.72 -24.91 19.30
CA THR A 261 3.86 -25.07 20.19
C THR A 261 4.10 -23.88 21.11
N GLY A 262 3.30 -22.83 21.04
CA GLY A 262 3.33 -21.63 21.89
C GLY A 262 4.70 -21.31 22.46
N SER A 263 5.47 -20.45 21.80
CA SER A 263 6.80 -20.08 22.26
C SER A 263 7.00 -18.58 22.22
N VAL A 264 7.87 -18.08 23.06
CA VAL A 264 8.28 -16.67 23.06
C VAL A 264 9.75 -16.58 22.66
N LEU A 265 10.03 -15.76 21.69
CA LEU A 265 11.38 -15.43 21.23
C LEU A 265 11.80 -14.09 21.82
N ALA A 266 13.03 -13.99 22.28
CA ALA A 266 13.68 -12.73 22.63
C ALA A 266 14.73 -12.40 21.59
N VAL A 267 14.67 -11.20 21.04
CA VAL A 267 15.55 -10.69 20.00
C VAL A 267 16.21 -9.43 20.48
N ASP A 268 17.52 -9.30 20.27
CA ASP A 268 18.27 -8.09 20.58
C ASP A 268 17.81 -6.93 19.68
N LYS A 269 17.53 -5.77 20.25
CA LYS A 269 16.95 -4.61 19.56
C LYS A 269 17.90 -3.98 18.54
N VAL A 270 19.21 -4.11 18.76
CA VAL A 270 20.22 -3.49 17.90
C VAL A 270 20.58 -4.38 16.72
N THR A 271 20.80 -5.65 16.99
CA THR A 271 21.36 -6.59 16.01
C THR A 271 20.32 -7.47 15.31
N GLY A 272 19.16 -7.64 15.91
CA GLY A 272 18.14 -8.59 15.44
C GLY A 272 18.50 -10.06 15.70
N TYR A 273 19.55 -10.35 16.47
CA TYR A 273 19.89 -11.73 16.82
C TYR A 273 19.01 -12.26 17.95
N ARG A 274 18.67 -13.55 17.87
CA ARG A 274 17.96 -14.25 18.95
C ARG A 274 18.89 -14.35 20.17
N VAL A 275 18.40 -13.89 21.31
CA VAL A 275 19.11 -13.98 22.60
C VAL A 275 18.45 -14.95 23.57
N GLY A 276 17.20 -15.32 23.35
CA GLY A 276 16.48 -16.26 24.20
C GLY A 276 15.27 -16.89 23.51
N TYR A 277 14.81 -17.99 24.09
CA TYR A 277 13.65 -18.73 23.62
C TYR A 277 12.98 -19.44 24.82
N VAL A 278 11.68 -19.30 24.95
CA VAL A 278 10.87 -20.04 25.91
C VAL A 278 9.90 -20.92 25.13
N ALA A 279 10.07 -22.24 25.22
CA ALA A 279 9.13 -23.20 24.65
C ALA A 279 8.02 -23.50 25.69
N ASN A 280 6.83 -23.83 25.18
CA ASN A 280 5.79 -24.40 26.05
C ASN A 280 6.26 -25.77 26.57
N ALA A 281 6.08 -26.00 27.86
CA ALA A 281 6.60 -27.18 28.59
C ALA A 281 6.08 -28.54 28.06
N ASP A 282 4.97 -28.53 27.32
CA ASP A 282 4.33 -29.75 26.81
C ASP A 282 4.90 -30.24 25.47
N ASN A 283 5.87 -29.57 24.94
CA ASN A 283 6.49 -29.96 23.67
C ASN A 283 7.80 -30.72 23.90
N SER A 284 7.70 -32.03 23.98
CA SER A 284 8.82 -32.98 24.17
C SER A 284 9.90 -32.96 23.06
N GLY A 285 9.88 -31.97 22.17
CA GLY A 285 10.80 -31.77 21.08
C GLY A 285 11.49 -30.40 21.09
N GLY A 286 11.45 -29.63 22.17
CA GLY A 286 12.19 -28.39 22.29
C GLY A 286 13.69 -28.62 22.26
N PRO A 287 14.50 -27.75 21.60
CA PRO A 287 15.93 -27.93 21.60
C PRO A 287 16.49 -27.77 23.00
N SER A 288 17.07 -28.83 23.48
CA SER A 288 18.11 -28.76 24.49
C SER A 288 19.30 -27.97 23.92
N GLY A 289 19.30 -26.69 24.11
CA GLY A 289 20.35 -25.82 23.64
C GLY A 289 20.51 -24.68 24.62
N GLY A 290 21.50 -24.87 25.45
CA GLY A 290 21.94 -24.02 26.50
C GLY A 290 22.06 -22.53 26.13
N VAL A 291 21.97 -21.80 27.17
CA VAL A 291 22.35 -20.42 27.44
C VAL A 291 23.71 -20.11 26.84
#